data_7ce71f5859838c05745980ca344b6e1d
#
_entry.id   7ce71f5859838c05745980ca344b6e1d
#
_cell.length_a   1.000
_cell.length_b   1.000
_cell.length_c   1.000
_cell.angle_alpha   90.00
_cell.angle_beta   90.00
_cell.angle_gamma   90.00
#
_symmetry.space_group_name_H-M   'P 1'
#
loop_
_entity.id
_entity.type
_entity.pdbx_description
1 polymer ?
#
loop_
_entity_poly.entity_id
_entity_poly.type
_entity_poly.pdbx_seq_one_letter_code
_entity_poly.pdbx_strand_id
1 'polypeptide(L)'
;MIKEQIKLAAGEKITGRNHYPKLHSIQCRINAEDPDRNFAPSPGRITDYHAPGGHGVRVDTHAYAGYMIPPHYDSMISKLIVVAQTREEAITKMQRALDEYIIEGVKTTIPFHQRLMRNQRFRDGDFTTKFLEEENV
;
A
#
# COMPACT_ATOMS: atom_id res chain seq x y z
N MET A 1 8.12 16.07 -10.32
CA MET A 1 9.21 15.68 -9.40
C MET A 1 10.46 15.28 -10.17
N ILE A 2 10.56 14.13 -10.87
CA ILE A 2 11.80 13.66 -11.52
C ILE A 2 12.37 14.68 -12.51
N LYS A 3 11.53 15.26 -13.37
CA LYS A 3 11.99 16.34 -14.30
C LYS A 3 12.64 17.51 -13.57
N GLU A 4 12.11 17.92 -12.43
CA GLU A 4 12.67 19.02 -11.63
C GLU A 4 14.00 18.63 -10.97
N GLN A 5 14.15 17.37 -10.55
CA GLN A 5 15.43 16.85 -10.04
C GLN A 5 16.52 16.89 -11.14
N ILE A 6 16.17 16.49 -12.36
CA ILE A 6 17.11 16.54 -13.51
C ILE A 6 17.52 17.98 -13.82
N LYS A 7 16.57 18.92 -13.85
CA LYS A 7 16.86 20.35 -14.07
C LYS A 7 17.76 20.92 -13.00
N LEU A 8 17.46 20.59 -11.71
CA LEU A 8 18.31 21.01 -10.60
C LEU A 8 19.75 20.49 -10.72
N ALA A 9 19.89 19.21 -11.09
CA ALA A 9 21.21 18.62 -11.33
C ALA A 9 21.95 19.28 -12.49
N ALA A 10 21.23 19.84 -13.47
CA ALA A 10 21.76 20.65 -14.57
C ALA A 10 22.04 22.12 -14.19
N GLY A 11 21.83 22.51 -12.93
CA GLY A 11 22.09 23.87 -12.44
C GLY A 11 20.95 24.87 -12.62
N GLU A 12 19.76 24.41 -13.04
CA GLU A 12 18.57 25.26 -13.12
C GLU A 12 18.02 25.58 -11.74
N LYS A 13 17.44 26.77 -11.57
CA LYS A 13 16.77 27.17 -10.32
C LYS A 13 15.36 26.59 -10.27
N ILE A 14 14.93 26.16 -9.08
CA ILE A 14 13.53 25.83 -8.84
C ILE A 14 12.70 27.10 -8.97
N THR A 15 11.73 27.07 -9.88
CA THR A 15 10.65 28.05 -9.96
C THR A 15 9.40 27.37 -9.46
N GLY A 16 9.06 27.58 -8.21
CA GLY A 16 7.93 26.90 -7.59
C GLY A 16 7.12 27.85 -6.70
N ARG A 17 5.93 27.44 -6.41
CA ARG A 17 5.04 28.03 -5.41
C ARG A 17 4.74 27.00 -4.32
N ASN A 18 4.34 27.45 -3.15
CA ASN A 18 3.87 26.55 -2.12
C ASN A 18 2.64 25.79 -2.59
N HIS A 19 2.69 24.44 -2.47
CA HIS A 19 1.57 23.57 -2.77
C HIS A 19 1.02 23.02 -1.47
N TYR A 20 -0.27 23.22 -1.24
CA TYR A 20 -0.97 22.66 -0.11
C TYR A 20 -1.74 21.40 -0.57
N PRO A 21 -1.62 20.29 0.16
CA PRO A 21 -2.42 19.09 -0.12
C PRO A 21 -3.92 19.42 -0.05
N LYS A 22 -4.68 18.92 -1.03
CA LYS A 22 -6.13 19.13 -1.07
C LYS A 22 -6.92 17.85 -0.81
N LEU A 23 -6.25 16.70 -0.87
CA LEU A 23 -6.84 15.39 -0.77
C LEU A 23 -6.02 14.53 0.20
N HIS A 24 -6.66 13.49 0.73
CA HIS A 24 -5.99 12.44 1.47
C HIS A 24 -5.68 11.24 0.56
N SER A 25 -4.47 10.70 0.71
CA SER A 25 -4.05 9.48 0.02
C SER A 25 -3.47 8.50 1.03
N ILE A 26 -3.86 7.22 0.88
CA ILE A 26 -3.29 6.11 1.65
C ILE A 26 -2.72 5.11 0.65
N GLN A 27 -1.52 4.60 0.94
CA GLN A 27 -0.90 3.54 0.17
C GLN A 27 -0.62 2.34 1.09
N CYS A 28 -1.06 1.16 0.68
CA CYS A 28 -0.67 -0.12 1.26
C CYS A 28 0.28 -0.86 0.31
N ARG A 29 1.43 -1.27 0.84
CA ARG A 29 2.35 -2.16 0.12
C ARG A 29 1.92 -3.60 0.35
N ILE A 30 1.42 -4.25 -0.69
CA ILE A 30 1.01 -5.64 -0.62
C ILE A 30 2.22 -6.51 -0.94
N ASN A 31 2.69 -7.20 0.08
CA ASN A 31 3.86 -8.06 0.02
C ASN A 31 3.43 -9.54 0.13
N ALA A 32 4.20 -10.44 -0.49
CA ALA A 32 4.09 -11.88 -0.28
C ALA A 32 4.79 -12.28 1.03
N GLU A 33 4.14 -11.97 2.13
CA GLU A 33 4.62 -12.19 3.50
C GLU A 33 3.48 -12.68 4.39
N ASP A 34 3.81 -13.49 5.38
CA ASP A 34 2.85 -14.00 6.37
C ASP A 34 2.89 -13.14 7.64
N PRO A 35 1.88 -12.27 7.88
CA PRO A 35 1.83 -11.42 9.06
C PRO A 35 1.78 -12.21 10.37
N ASP A 36 1.19 -13.41 10.36
CA ASP A 36 1.03 -14.24 11.55
C ASP A 36 2.33 -15.00 11.90
N ARG A 37 3.33 -14.92 11.03
CA ARG A 37 4.67 -15.49 11.21
C ARG A 37 5.77 -14.43 11.14
N ASN A 38 5.55 -13.31 11.79
CA ASN A 38 6.49 -12.19 11.82
C ASN A 38 6.93 -11.73 10.42
N PHE A 39 5.95 -11.62 9.51
CA PHE A 39 6.17 -11.21 8.11
C PHE A 39 7.19 -12.07 7.36
N ALA A 40 7.27 -13.36 7.68
CA ALA A 40 8.12 -14.30 6.95
C ALA A 40 7.75 -14.29 5.46
N PRO A 41 8.74 -14.27 4.54
CA PRO A 41 8.48 -14.33 3.10
C PRO A 41 7.66 -15.56 2.71
N SER A 42 6.71 -15.38 1.82
CA SER A 42 5.83 -16.43 1.27
C SER A 42 5.97 -16.52 -0.25
N PRO A 43 7.12 -16.98 -0.76
CA PRO A 43 7.30 -17.21 -2.20
C PRO A 43 6.37 -18.32 -2.68
N GLY A 44 5.98 -18.28 -3.95
CA GLY A 44 5.10 -19.30 -4.52
C GLY A 44 4.34 -18.80 -5.74
N ARG A 45 3.47 -19.66 -6.25
CA ARG A 45 2.63 -19.34 -7.41
C ARG A 45 1.32 -18.71 -6.94
N ILE A 46 0.99 -17.57 -7.51
CA ILE A 46 -0.33 -16.96 -7.38
C ILE A 46 -1.31 -17.81 -8.18
N THR A 47 -2.31 -18.38 -7.51
CA THR A 47 -3.33 -19.23 -8.15
C THR A 47 -4.53 -18.44 -8.62
N ASP A 48 -4.93 -17.42 -7.84
CA ASP A 48 -5.99 -16.49 -8.22
C ASP A 48 -5.57 -15.05 -7.92
N TYR A 49 -6.03 -14.12 -8.76
CA TYR A 49 -5.67 -12.72 -8.67
C TYR A 49 -6.82 -11.83 -9.15
N HIS A 50 -7.38 -11.03 -8.25
CA HIS A 50 -8.39 -10.02 -8.56
C HIS A 50 -8.01 -8.68 -7.91
N ALA A 51 -7.65 -7.70 -8.72
CA ALA A 51 -7.31 -6.37 -8.23
C ALA A 51 -8.57 -5.51 -8.01
N PRO A 52 -8.65 -4.76 -6.90
CA PRO A 52 -9.75 -3.83 -6.66
C PRO A 52 -9.72 -2.67 -7.65
N GLY A 53 -10.88 -2.09 -7.90
CA GLY A 53 -11.03 -0.97 -8.82
C GLY A 53 -11.96 0.13 -8.32
N GLY A 54 -12.31 1.05 -9.24
CA GLY A 54 -13.25 2.13 -8.98
C GLY A 54 -12.61 3.49 -8.77
N HIS A 55 -13.45 4.51 -8.61
CA HIS A 55 -13.00 5.90 -8.52
C HIS A 55 -12.08 6.14 -7.31
N GLY A 56 -10.88 6.68 -7.57
CA GLY A 56 -9.90 6.97 -6.54
C GLY A 56 -9.18 5.74 -5.98
N VAL A 57 -9.24 4.60 -6.68
CA VAL A 57 -8.45 3.39 -6.39
C VAL A 57 -7.48 3.16 -7.54
N ARG A 58 -6.20 2.92 -7.19
CA ARG A 58 -5.12 2.61 -8.13
C ARG A 58 -4.31 1.44 -7.59
N VAL A 59 -4.02 0.49 -8.46
CA VAL A 59 -3.14 -0.65 -8.16
C VAL A 59 -1.96 -0.60 -9.12
N ASP A 60 -0.75 -0.46 -8.58
CA ASP A 60 0.48 -0.60 -9.33
C ASP A 60 1.05 -1.99 -9.05
N THR A 61 1.07 -2.84 -10.04
CA THR A 61 1.46 -4.26 -9.88
C THR A 61 2.14 -4.80 -11.12
N HIS A 62 2.94 -5.83 -10.93
CA HIS A 62 3.49 -6.68 -11.98
C HIS A 62 2.90 -8.11 -11.92
N ALA A 63 2.11 -8.42 -10.87
CA ALA A 63 1.57 -9.74 -10.62
C ALA A 63 0.27 -10.01 -11.38
N TYR A 64 0.01 -11.28 -11.64
CA TYR A 64 -1.18 -11.82 -12.32
C TYR A 64 -1.41 -13.27 -11.89
N ALA A 65 -2.57 -13.83 -12.17
CA ALA A 65 -2.86 -15.24 -11.91
C ALA A 65 -1.86 -16.15 -12.67
N GLY A 66 -1.20 -17.04 -11.95
CA GLY A 66 -0.13 -17.89 -12.48
C GLY A 66 1.28 -17.35 -12.28
N TYR A 67 1.45 -16.09 -11.87
CA TYR A 67 2.77 -15.51 -11.59
C TYR A 67 3.49 -16.27 -10.47
N MET A 68 4.80 -16.50 -10.66
CA MET A 68 5.66 -17.12 -9.65
C MET A 68 6.44 -16.04 -8.90
N ILE A 69 6.17 -15.88 -7.61
CA ILE A 69 6.93 -14.97 -6.75
C ILE A 69 8.26 -15.64 -6.39
N PRO A 70 9.39 -15.07 -6.82
CA PRO A 70 10.70 -15.66 -6.59
C PRO A 70 11.16 -15.46 -5.13
N PRO A 71 11.89 -16.43 -4.56
CA PRO A 71 12.37 -16.33 -3.18
C PRO A 71 13.59 -15.40 -2.99
N HIS A 72 14.19 -14.90 -4.08
CA HIS A 72 15.47 -14.20 -4.05
C HIS A 72 15.36 -12.68 -4.22
N TYR A 73 14.16 -12.14 -4.41
CA TYR A 73 13.89 -10.73 -4.60
C TYR A 73 12.93 -10.20 -3.54
N ASP A 74 12.68 -8.89 -3.59
CA ASP A 74 11.69 -8.22 -2.75
C ASP A 74 10.32 -8.93 -2.85
N SER A 75 9.66 -9.09 -1.71
CA SER A 75 8.35 -9.74 -1.58
C SER A 75 7.19 -8.87 -2.10
N MET A 76 7.43 -7.62 -2.50
CA MET A 76 6.39 -6.68 -2.90
C MET A 76 5.70 -7.12 -4.20
N ILE A 77 4.39 -7.40 -4.10
CA ILE A 77 3.52 -7.78 -5.22
C ILE A 77 2.93 -6.54 -5.88
N SER A 78 2.43 -5.60 -5.05
CA SER A 78 1.76 -4.42 -5.56
C SER A 78 1.75 -3.27 -4.55
N LYS A 79 1.38 -2.07 -5.05
CA LYS A 79 1.01 -0.92 -4.25
C LYS A 79 -0.46 -0.62 -4.50
N LEU A 80 -1.28 -0.78 -3.45
CA LEU A 80 -2.67 -0.36 -3.45
C LEU A 80 -2.74 1.07 -2.94
N ILE A 81 -3.26 1.98 -3.76
CA ILE A 81 -3.32 3.41 -3.46
C ILE A 81 -4.76 3.87 -3.57
N VAL A 82 -5.23 4.60 -2.56
CA VAL A 82 -6.53 5.25 -2.59
C VAL A 82 -6.41 6.75 -2.40
N VAL A 83 -7.35 7.51 -2.96
CA VAL A 83 -7.46 8.95 -2.82
C VAL A 83 -8.91 9.32 -2.50
N ALA A 84 -9.10 10.24 -1.53
CA ALA A 84 -10.40 10.75 -1.11
C ALA A 84 -10.30 12.21 -0.64
N GLN A 85 -11.44 12.85 -0.33
CA GLN A 85 -11.47 14.24 0.15
C GLN A 85 -10.95 14.33 1.59
N THR A 86 -11.33 13.37 2.44
CA THR A 86 -10.95 13.35 3.85
C THR A 86 -10.16 12.08 4.20
N ARG A 87 -9.49 12.10 5.36
CA ARG A 87 -8.79 10.94 5.90
C ARG A 87 -9.73 9.77 6.15
N GLU A 88 -10.89 10.02 6.72
CA GLU A 88 -11.88 9.00 7.04
C GLU A 88 -12.43 8.32 5.78
N GLU A 89 -12.76 9.10 4.76
CA GLU A 89 -13.15 8.55 3.45
C GLU A 89 -12.02 7.73 2.80
N ALA A 90 -10.77 8.17 2.94
CA ALA A 90 -9.63 7.41 2.43
C ALA A 90 -9.47 6.07 3.15
N ILE A 91 -9.63 6.03 4.49
CA ILE A 91 -9.60 4.80 5.27
C ILE A 91 -10.74 3.86 4.85
N THR A 92 -11.97 4.36 4.77
CA THR A 92 -13.14 3.58 4.34
C THR A 92 -12.95 3.01 2.93
N LYS A 93 -12.45 3.82 2.01
CA LYS A 93 -12.14 3.38 0.64
C LYS A 93 -11.03 2.31 0.61
N MET A 94 -9.99 2.46 1.45
CA MET A 94 -8.92 1.46 1.57
C MET A 94 -9.44 0.15 2.14
N GLN A 95 -10.31 0.17 3.16
CA GLN A 95 -10.95 -1.04 3.71
C GLN A 95 -11.70 -1.80 2.61
N ARG A 96 -12.59 -1.11 1.86
CA ARG A 96 -13.30 -1.73 0.74
C ARG A 96 -12.35 -2.32 -0.30
N ALA A 97 -11.31 -1.55 -0.69
CA ALA A 97 -10.36 -2.02 -1.68
C ALA A 97 -9.54 -3.23 -1.21
N LEU A 98 -9.19 -3.30 0.08
CA LEU A 98 -8.51 -4.46 0.66
C LEU A 98 -9.43 -5.69 0.75
N ASP A 99 -10.74 -5.49 1.00
CA ASP A 99 -11.73 -6.57 1.05
C ASP A 99 -12.02 -7.15 -0.35
N GLU A 100 -11.90 -6.33 -1.40
CA GLU A 100 -12.04 -6.74 -2.80
C GLU A 100 -10.76 -7.37 -3.38
N TYR A 101 -9.59 -7.16 -2.73
CA TYR A 101 -8.31 -7.60 -3.27
C TYR A 101 -8.05 -9.07 -2.98
N ILE A 102 -8.16 -9.92 -4.00
CA ILE A 102 -7.96 -11.36 -3.89
C ILE A 102 -6.59 -11.72 -4.47
N ILE A 103 -5.74 -12.35 -3.66
CA ILE A 103 -4.48 -12.96 -4.07
C ILE A 103 -4.38 -14.30 -3.35
N GLU A 104 -4.51 -15.39 -4.09
CA GLU A 104 -4.44 -16.74 -3.54
C GLU A 104 -3.17 -17.49 -3.99
N GLY A 105 -2.83 -18.57 -3.27
CA GLY A 105 -1.65 -19.38 -3.52
C GLY A 105 -0.42 -18.97 -2.70
N VAL A 106 -0.40 -17.75 -2.16
CA VAL A 106 0.65 -17.22 -1.29
C VAL A 106 0.02 -16.46 -0.13
N LYS A 107 0.74 -16.34 1.01
CA LYS A 107 0.34 -15.43 2.08
C LYS A 107 0.70 -14.01 1.70
N THR A 108 -0.14 -13.04 2.12
CA THR A 108 0.08 -11.63 1.83
C THR A 108 -0.15 -10.75 3.06
N THR A 109 0.32 -9.51 2.99
CA THR A 109 0.09 -8.50 4.03
C THR A 109 -1.32 -7.89 4.00
N ILE A 110 -2.24 -8.34 3.13
CA ILE A 110 -3.62 -7.84 3.06
C ILE A 110 -4.33 -7.95 4.42
N PRO A 111 -4.33 -9.11 5.14
CA PRO A 111 -5.00 -9.21 6.43
C PRO A 111 -4.45 -8.25 7.50
N PHE A 112 -3.14 -8.02 7.50
CA PHE A 112 -2.51 -7.02 8.38
C PHE A 112 -3.03 -5.61 8.08
N HIS A 113 -3.08 -5.20 6.81
CA HIS A 113 -3.60 -3.89 6.44
C HIS A 113 -5.10 -3.73 6.76
N GLN A 114 -5.89 -4.80 6.63
CA GLN A 114 -7.31 -4.80 7.04
C GLN A 114 -7.45 -4.55 8.55
N ARG A 115 -6.64 -5.20 9.40
CA ARG A 115 -6.61 -4.95 10.85
C ARG A 115 -6.19 -3.52 11.15
N LEU A 116 -5.13 -3.03 10.49
CA LEU A 116 -4.61 -1.68 10.66
C LEU A 116 -5.67 -0.61 10.34
N MET A 117 -6.41 -0.74 9.25
CA MET A 117 -7.47 0.20 8.87
C MET A 117 -8.65 0.22 9.87
N ARG A 118 -8.81 -0.84 10.67
CA ARG A 118 -9.84 -0.92 11.74
C ARG A 118 -9.34 -0.44 13.09
N ASN A 119 -8.03 -0.30 13.27
CA ASN A 119 -7.45 0.16 14.54
C ASN A 119 -7.81 1.63 14.81
N GLN A 120 -8.33 1.91 16.02
CA GLN A 120 -8.85 3.23 16.35
C GLN A 120 -7.74 4.28 16.43
N ARG A 121 -6.60 3.96 17.04
CA ARG A 121 -5.46 4.89 17.12
C ARG A 121 -4.95 5.28 15.73
N PHE A 122 -4.88 4.29 14.80
CA PHE A 122 -4.54 4.58 13.41
C PHE A 122 -5.56 5.50 12.74
N ARG A 123 -6.86 5.28 12.98
CA ARG A 123 -7.95 6.11 12.43
C ARG A 123 -7.87 7.54 12.96
N ASP A 124 -7.58 7.70 14.24
CA ASP A 124 -7.46 9.01 14.91
C ASP A 124 -6.16 9.75 14.56
N GLY A 125 -5.20 9.06 13.91
CA GLY A 125 -3.90 9.63 13.58
C GLY A 125 -2.93 9.64 14.75
N ASP A 126 -3.23 8.93 15.84
CA ASP A 126 -2.42 8.80 17.05
C ASP A 126 -1.42 7.65 16.91
N PHE A 127 -0.36 7.86 16.13
CA PHE A 127 0.69 6.86 15.93
C PHE A 127 2.06 7.49 15.76
N THR A 128 3.07 6.76 16.22
CA THR A 128 4.49 7.08 16.08
C THR A 128 5.18 5.99 15.26
N THR A 129 6.50 6.10 15.08
CA THR A 129 7.31 5.06 14.44
C THR A 129 7.32 3.73 15.22
N LYS A 130 6.91 3.74 16.50
CA LYS A 130 6.81 2.55 17.36
C LYS A 130 5.42 1.92 17.40
N PHE A 131 4.48 2.47 16.65
CA PHE A 131 3.08 2.07 16.67
C PHE A 131 2.88 0.54 16.53
N LEU A 132 3.60 -0.11 15.63
CA LEU A 132 3.47 -1.56 15.41
C LEU A 132 4.09 -2.41 16.51
N GLU A 133 4.99 -1.84 17.32
CA GLU A 133 5.57 -2.51 18.51
C GLU A 133 4.61 -2.40 19.71
N GLU A 134 3.82 -1.32 19.77
CA GLU A 134 2.89 -1.02 20.86
C GLU A 134 1.51 -1.66 20.65
N GLU A 135 1.10 -1.80 19.40
CA GLU A 135 -0.21 -2.34 19.00
C GLU A 135 -0.07 -3.75 18.44
N ASN A 136 -0.87 -4.66 18.94
CA ASN A 136 -0.94 -6.02 18.40
C ASN A 136 -1.89 -6.02 17.17
N VAL A 137 -1.39 -5.52 16.05
CA VAL A 137 -2.17 -5.35 14.80
C VAL A 137 -2.06 -6.57 13.90
#